data_377c3f276e78d713f62e45316195fa76
#
_entry.id   377c3f276e78d713f62e45316195fa76
#
_cell.length_a   1.000
_cell.length_b   1.000
_cell.length_c   1.000
_cell.angle_alpha   90.00
_cell.angle_beta   90.00
_cell.angle_gamma   90.00
#
_symmetry.space_group_name_H-M   'P 1'
#
loop_
_entity.id
_entity.type
_entity.pdbx_description
1 polymer ?
#
loop_
_entity_poly.entity_id
_entity_poly.type
_entity_poly.pdbx_seq_one_letter_code
_entity_poly.pdbx_strand_id
1 'polypeptide(L)'
;VPEGAPVVLELRLESVMEGVLVTGTARAQAEGECVRCLEPLELALEADFQEMFSYPDADDRGRVKAEPADDAEEDEDRLFIEDGLFDLEPVLRDAVVLALPMQPVCQDDCLGLCSECGERLTDDPDHHHDAVDIRWAALQGLAGSLEDGEKDEMSGEAPRSAPANEKQEK
;
A
#
# COMPACT_ATOMS: atom_id res chain seq x y z
N VAL A 1 -15.15 -1.25 -7.16
CA VAL A 1 -16.37 -2.07 -7.29
C VAL A 1 -16.83 -1.97 -8.72
N PRO A 2 -17.03 -3.09 -9.42
CA PRO A 2 -17.53 -3.08 -10.80
C PRO A 2 -18.91 -2.42 -10.93
N GLU A 3 -19.18 -1.77 -12.07
CA GLU A 3 -20.47 -1.17 -12.33
C GLU A 3 -21.58 -2.24 -12.31
N GLY A 4 -22.61 -2.00 -11.50
CA GLY A 4 -23.73 -2.93 -11.34
C GLY A 4 -23.46 -4.11 -10.39
N ALA A 5 -22.28 -4.19 -9.76
CA ALA A 5 -22.03 -5.19 -8.72
C ALA A 5 -22.92 -4.92 -7.49
N PRO A 6 -23.45 -5.98 -6.85
CA PRO A 6 -24.29 -5.80 -5.66
C PRO A 6 -23.45 -5.31 -4.48
N VAL A 7 -24.00 -4.36 -3.71
CA VAL A 7 -23.50 -3.95 -2.41
C VAL A 7 -24.52 -4.42 -1.37
N VAL A 8 -24.07 -5.20 -0.40
CA VAL A 8 -24.91 -5.65 0.70
C VAL A 8 -24.76 -4.68 1.86
N LEU A 9 -25.88 -4.12 2.33
CA LEU A 9 -25.91 -3.15 3.43
C LEU A 9 -26.65 -3.74 4.63
N GLU A 10 -26.05 -3.61 5.80
CA GLU A 10 -26.68 -3.86 7.10
C GLU A 10 -26.73 -2.52 7.81
N LEU A 11 -27.93 -1.99 8.06
CA LEU A 11 -28.13 -0.65 8.62
C LEU A 11 -28.89 -0.70 9.94
N ARG A 12 -28.47 0.15 10.87
CA ARG A 12 -29.19 0.48 12.11
C ARG A 12 -29.42 1.99 12.17
N LEU A 13 -30.67 2.38 12.34
CA LEU A 13 -31.09 3.77 12.43
C LEU A 13 -31.58 4.04 13.85
N GLU A 14 -31.04 5.09 14.48
CA GLU A 14 -31.40 5.50 15.81
C GLU A 14 -31.85 6.98 15.79
N SER A 15 -33.09 7.24 16.21
CA SER A 15 -33.56 8.61 16.31
C SER A 15 -32.92 9.28 17.52
N VAL A 16 -32.31 10.42 17.31
CA VAL A 16 -31.71 11.28 18.33
C VAL A 16 -32.38 12.65 18.28
N MET A 17 -32.07 13.55 19.23
CA MET A 17 -32.74 14.85 19.32
C MET A 17 -32.53 15.75 18.09
N GLU A 18 -31.36 15.66 17.49
CA GLU A 18 -30.90 16.53 16.37
C GLU A 18 -31.06 15.90 14.98
N GLY A 19 -31.41 14.58 14.93
CA GLY A 19 -31.48 13.88 13.67
C GLY A 19 -31.64 12.38 13.80
N VAL A 20 -31.04 11.65 12.84
CA VAL A 20 -30.96 10.19 12.82
C VAL A 20 -29.50 9.76 12.73
N LEU A 21 -29.06 9.00 13.72
CA LEU A 21 -27.76 8.34 13.69
C LEU A 21 -27.89 7.05 12.88
N VAL A 22 -27.13 6.95 11.81
CA VAL A 22 -27.07 5.78 10.94
C VAL A 22 -25.73 5.06 11.19
N THR A 23 -25.82 3.82 11.64
CA THR A 23 -24.66 2.93 11.78
C THR A 23 -24.84 1.78 10.79
N GLY A 24 -23.81 1.44 10.06
CA GLY A 24 -23.92 0.39 9.05
C GLY A 24 -22.62 -0.29 8.72
N THR A 25 -22.78 -1.45 8.09
CA THR A 25 -21.69 -2.22 7.45
C THR A 25 -22.05 -2.42 5.99
N ALA A 26 -21.12 -2.07 5.11
CA ALA A 26 -21.23 -2.30 3.67
C ALA A 26 -20.28 -3.43 3.27
N ARG A 27 -20.78 -4.42 2.50
CA ARG A 27 -19.97 -5.48 1.90
C ARG A 27 -20.09 -5.45 0.40
N ALA A 28 -18.95 -5.46 -0.29
CA ALA A 28 -18.86 -5.42 -1.73
C ALA A 28 -17.66 -6.23 -2.24
N GLN A 29 -17.69 -6.55 -3.54
CA GLN A 29 -16.52 -7.08 -4.25
C GLN A 29 -15.89 -5.97 -5.07
N ALA A 30 -14.57 -5.82 -4.96
CA ALA A 30 -13.79 -4.92 -5.78
C ALA A 30 -12.84 -5.71 -6.67
N GLU A 31 -12.64 -5.22 -7.87
CA GLU A 31 -11.61 -5.71 -8.79
C GLU A 31 -10.45 -4.73 -8.78
N GLY A 32 -9.25 -5.26 -8.84
CA GLY A 32 -8.02 -4.47 -8.83
C GLY A 32 -6.88 -5.25 -9.48
N GLU A 33 -5.67 -4.75 -9.31
CA GLU A 33 -4.45 -5.38 -9.78
C GLU A 33 -3.45 -5.42 -8.63
N CYS A 34 -2.67 -6.50 -8.58
CA CYS A 34 -1.56 -6.60 -7.64
C CYS A 34 -0.51 -5.52 -7.93
N VAL A 35 -0.13 -4.73 -6.92
CA VAL A 35 0.87 -3.66 -7.10
C VAL A 35 2.27 -4.15 -7.44
N ARG A 36 2.55 -5.45 -7.23
CA ARG A 36 3.87 -6.06 -7.50
C ARG A 36 3.94 -6.76 -8.85
N CYS A 37 2.95 -7.58 -9.21
CA CYS A 37 3.00 -8.40 -10.42
C CYS A 37 1.97 -8.01 -11.48
N LEU A 38 1.12 -7.01 -11.21
CA LEU A 38 0.06 -6.49 -12.08
C LEU A 38 -0.99 -7.53 -12.50
N GLU A 39 -1.05 -8.65 -11.78
CA GLU A 39 -2.12 -9.62 -11.98
C GLU A 39 -3.45 -9.08 -11.45
N PRO A 40 -4.55 -9.35 -12.16
CA PRO A 40 -5.87 -9.01 -11.67
C PRO A 40 -6.16 -9.77 -10.38
N LEU A 41 -6.83 -9.10 -9.45
CA LEU A 41 -7.26 -9.68 -8.19
C LEU A 41 -8.66 -9.20 -7.81
N GLU A 42 -9.36 -10.05 -7.08
CA GLU A 42 -10.66 -9.74 -6.49
C GLU A 42 -10.49 -9.53 -4.99
N LEU A 43 -11.08 -8.45 -4.49
CA LEU A 43 -11.02 -8.05 -3.09
C LEU A 43 -12.42 -8.08 -2.49
N ALA A 44 -12.60 -8.84 -1.43
CA ALA A 44 -13.78 -8.73 -0.59
C ALA A 44 -13.60 -7.51 0.34
N LEU A 45 -14.48 -6.53 0.21
CA LEU A 45 -14.47 -5.33 1.02
C LEU A 45 -15.56 -5.41 2.09
N GLU A 46 -15.20 -5.03 3.31
CA GLU A 46 -16.12 -4.77 4.39
C GLU A 46 -15.78 -3.40 4.98
N ALA A 47 -16.75 -2.49 4.98
CA ALA A 47 -16.60 -1.13 5.44
C ALA A 47 -17.67 -0.81 6.48
N ASP A 48 -17.24 -0.45 7.67
CA ASP A 48 -18.11 0.03 8.73
C ASP A 48 -18.17 1.56 8.69
N PHE A 49 -19.37 2.11 8.94
CA PHE A 49 -19.56 3.55 9.00
C PHE A 49 -20.60 3.93 10.05
N GLN A 50 -20.47 5.14 10.53
CA GLN A 50 -21.44 5.76 11.42
C GLN A 50 -21.54 7.24 11.09
N GLU A 51 -22.75 7.71 10.80
CA GLU A 51 -22.96 9.07 10.35
C GLU A 51 -24.26 9.65 10.92
N MET A 52 -24.27 10.98 11.15
CA MET A 52 -25.43 11.71 11.67
C MET A 52 -26.09 12.49 10.54
N PHE A 53 -27.34 12.19 10.29
CA PHE A 53 -28.20 12.95 9.39
C PHE A 53 -29.10 13.89 10.21
N SER A 54 -28.83 15.19 10.12
CA SER A 54 -29.51 16.21 10.91
C SER A 54 -30.89 16.56 10.35
N TYR A 55 -31.81 16.87 11.23
CA TYR A 55 -33.06 17.54 10.81
C TYR A 55 -32.73 18.98 10.39
N PRO A 56 -33.31 19.49 9.30
CA PRO A 56 -33.14 20.89 8.96
C PRO A 56 -33.70 21.77 10.08
N ASP A 57 -32.91 22.76 10.51
CA ASP A 57 -33.36 23.73 11.51
C ASP A 57 -34.57 24.50 10.98
N ALA A 58 -35.67 24.40 11.68
CA ALA A 58 -36.91 25.13 11.36
C ALA A 58 -37.10 26.28 12.37
N ASP A 59 -37.50 27.46 11.88
CA ASP A 59 -37.98 28.53 12.71
C ASP A 59 -39.33 28.14 13.37
N ASP A 60 -39.80 28.92 14.35
CA ASP A 60 -41.11 28.73 15.03
C ASP A 60 -42.31 28.72 14.04
N ARG A 61 -42.08 29.01 12.76
CA ARG A 61 -43.07 29.00 11.68
C ARG A 61 -42.88 27.84 10.68
N GLY A 62 -41.96 26.91 10.99
CA GLY A 62 -41.65 25.77 10.11
C GLY A 62 -40.88 26.12 8.83
N ARG A 63 -40.18 27.26 8.80
CA ARG A 63 -39.30 27.62 7.71
C ARG A 63 -37.90 27.19 8.08
N VAL A 64 -37.19 26.54 7.13
CA VAL A 64 -35.79 26.25 7.27
C VAL A 64 -35.01 27.58 7.45
N LYS A 65 -34.27 27.67 8.56
CA LYS A 65 -33.42 28.85 8.79
C LYS A 65 -32.38 28.90 7.66
N ALA A 66 -32.35 30.00 6.93
CA ALA A 66 -31.18 30.31 6.12
C ALA A 66 -30.06 30.71 7.09
N GLU A 67 -29.06 29.87 7.24
CA GLU A 67 -27.87 30.16 8.04
C GLU A 67 -27.25 31.51 7.61
N PRO A 68 -26.79 32.35 8.56
CA PRO A 68 -26.01 33.53 8.19
C PRO A 68 -24.70 33.10 7.54
N ALA A 69 -24.32 33.82 6.48
CA ALA A 69 -23.22 33.52 5.57
C ALA A 69 -21.80 33.39 6.19
N ASP A 70 -21.65 33.63 7.49
CA ASP A 70 -20.37 33.58 8.19
C ASP A 70 -19.99 32.16 8.69
N ASP A 71 -20.96 31.22 8.79
CA ASP A 71 -20.72 29.84 9.24
C ASP A 71 -20.85 28.80 8.09
N ALA A 72 -20.84 29.27 6.83
CA ALA A 72 -21.10 28.45 5.65
C ALA A 72 -20.04 27.34 5.43
N GLU A 73 -18.84 27.46 5.99
CA GLU A 73 -17.79 26.45 5.85
C GLU A 73 -18.04 25.21 6.75
N GLU A 74 -18.79 25.36 7.86
CA GLU A 74 -19.10 24.24 8.76
C GLU A 74 -20.34 23.44 8.31
N ASP A 75 -21.18 24.01 7.43
CA ASP A 75 -22.40 23.37 6.95
C ASP A 75 -22.21 22.52 5.67
N GLU A 76 -21.11 22.71 4.93
CA GLU A 76 -20.85 21.95 3.67
C GLU A 76 -20.68 20.45 3.94
N ASP A 77 -20.22 20.06 5.13
CA ASP A 77 -19.99 18.66 5.51
C ASP A 77 -21.18 18.05 6.27
N ARG A 78 -22.23 18.84 6.57
CA ARG A 78 -23.39 18.33 7.32
C ARG A 78 -24.39 17.66 6.38
N LEU A 79 -24.77 16.44 6.75
CA LEU A 79 -25.77 15.67 6.04
C LEU A 79 -27.16 15.93 6.62
N PHE A 80 -28.12 16.27 5.77
CA PHE A 80 -29.48 16.63 6.17
C PHE A 80 -30.50 15.58 5.71
N ILE A 81 -31.62 15.53 6.46
CA ILE A 81 -32.80 14.77 6.08
C ILE A 81 -33.74 15.70 5.34
N GLU A 82 -34.01 15.40 4.07
CA GLU A 82 -34.91 16.15 3.21
C GLU A 82 -36.18 15.31 2.93
N ASP A 83 -37.36 15.86 3.19
CA ASP A 83 -38.63 15.18 2.96
C ASP A 83 -38.73 13.77 3.62
N GLY A 84 -38.04 13.55 4.73
CA GLY A 84 -37.99 12.25 5.41
C GLY A 84 -37.05 11.23 4.78
N LEU A 85 -36.22 11.64 3.84
CA LEU A 85 -35.21 10.83 3.18
C LEU A 85 -33.83 11.44 3.43
N PHE A 86 -32.81 10.60 3.37
CA PHE A 86 -31.42 11.03 3.36
C PHE A 86 -30.63 10.26 2.30
N ASP A 87 -29.62 10.91 1.75
CA ASP A 87 -28.72 10.31 0.77
C ASP A 87 -27.54 9.63 1.47
N LEU A 88 -27.47 8.31 1.34
CA LEU A 88 -26.40 7.50 1.95
C LEU A 88 -25.19 7.34 1.01
N GLU A 89 -25.31 7.72 -0.27
CA GLU A 89 -24.28 7.46 -1.27
C GLU A 89 -22.93 8.11 -0.92
N PRO A 90 -22.84 9.37 -0.47
CA PRO A 90 -21.57 9.99 -0.10
C PRO A 90 -20.86 9.23 1.03
N VAL A 91 -21.60 8.88 2.07
CA VAL A 91 -21.07 8.13 3.24
C VAL A 91 -20.56 6.75 2.83
N LEU A 92 -21.31 6.05 2.00
CA LEU A 92 -20.92 4.74 1.49
C LEU A 92 -19.67 4.82 0.60
N ARG A 93 -19.59 5.83 -0.24
CA ARG A 93 -18.45 6.07 -1.10
C ARG A 93 -17.18 6.25 -0.26
N ASP A 94 -17.24 7.12 0.72
CA ASP A 94 -16.12 7.42 1.60
C ASP A 94 -15.70 6.21 2.41
N ALA A 95 -16.65 5.49 3.02
CA ALA A 95 -16.38 4.28 3.77
C ALA A 95 -15.72 3.19 2.90
N VAL A 96 -16.23 2.95 1.70
CA VAL A 96 -15.69 1.95 0.77
C VAL A 96 -14.31 2.35 0.27
N VAL A 97 -14.09 3.63 -0.06
CA VAL A 97 -12.78 4.12 -0.52
C VAL A 97 -11.73 3.97 0.57
N LEU A 98 -12.08 4.30 1.83
CA LEU A 98 -11.17 4.14 2.97
C LEU A 98 -10.88 2.68 3.34
N ALA A 99 -11.80 1.77 3.03
CA ALA A 99 -11.61 0.33 3.26
C ALA A 99 -10.73 -0.35 2.20
N LEU A 100 -10.47 0.30 1.06
CA LEU A 100 -9.59 -0.24 0.04
C LEU A 100 -8.14 -0.33 0.55
N PRO A 101 -7.45 -1.48 0.37
CA PRO A 101 -6.05 -1.57 0.71
C PRO A 101 -5.22 -0.64 -0.19
N MET A 102 -4.35 0.16 0.40
CA MET A 102 -3.48 1.08 -0.35
C MET A 102 -2.50 0.34 -1.28
N GLN A 103 -2.14 -0.88 -0.95
CA GLN A 103 -1.21 -1.71 -1.70
C GLN A 103 -1.75 -3.14 -1.81
N PRO A 104 -2.74 -3.37 -2.69
CA PRO A 104 -3.29 -4.71 -2.87
C PRO A 104 -2.24 -5.64 -3.48
N VAL A 105 -2.07 -6.81 -2.88
CA VAL A 105 -1.15 -7.86 -3.34
C VAL A 105 -1.91 -9.17 -3.53
N CYS A 106 -1.55 -9.96 -4.54
CA CYS A 106 -2.18 -11.24 -4.79
C CYS A 106 -1.82 -12.29 -3.71
N GLN A 107 -0.65 -12.14 -3.09
CA GLN A 107 -0.14 -12.94 -1.98
C GLN A 107 0.95 -12.15 -1.24
N ASP A 108 1.14 -12.42 0.04
CA ASP A 108 2.06 -11.66 0.90
C ASP A 108 3.51 -11.71 0.42
N ASP A 109 3.92 -12.84 -0.14
CA ASP A 109 5.26 -13.13 -0.66
C ASP A 109 5.38 -12.97 -2.18
N CYS A 110 4.47 -12.23 -2.82
CA CYS A 110 4.53 -11.97 -4.26
C CYS A 110 5.90 -11.37 -4.64
N LEU A 111 6.62 -12.07 -5.51
CA LEU A 111 7.95 -11.65 -5.98
C LEU A 111 7.89 -10.44 -6.93
N GLY A 112 6.73 -10.21 -7.57
CA GLY A 112 6.52 -9.11 -8.48
C GLY A 112 7.08 -9.35 -9.88
N LEU A 113 7.38 -8.23 -10.55
CA LEU A 113 8.00 -8.18 -11.87
C LEU A 113 9.47 -7.80 -11.75
N CYS A 114 10.29 -8.30 -12.66
CA CYS A 114 11.65 -7.84 -12.82
C CYS A 114 11.67 -6.35 -13.21
N SER A 115 12.46 -5.55 -12.53
CA SER A 115 12.55 -4.10 -12.78
C SER A 115 13.20 -3.74 -14.11
N GLU A 116 13.91 -4.69 -14.75
CA GLU A 116 14.63 -4.44 -15.98
C GLU A 116 13.86 -4.87 -17.23
N CYS A 117 13.25 -6.07 -17.20
CA CYS A 117 12.57 -6.62 -18.37
C CYS A 117 11.07 -6.79 -18.19
N GLY A 118 10.54 -6.66 -16.96
CA GLY A 118 9.12 -6.85 -16.69
C GLY A 118 8.69 -8.31 -16.62
N GLU A 119 9.62 -9.27 -16.66
CA GLU A 119 9.29 -10.69 -16.52
C GLU A 119 8.80 -10.99 -15.10
N ARG A 120 7.88 -11.95 -14.96
CA ARG A 120 7.33 -12.35 -13.66
C ARG A 120 8.31 -13.22 -12.89
N LEU A 121 8.74 -12.73 -11.74
CA LEU A 121 9.67 -13.45 -10.88
C LEU A 121 9.05 -14.68 -10.21
N THR A 122 7.73 -14.79 -10.20
CA THR A 122 7.02 -15.99 -9.72
C THR A 122 7.18 -17.17 -10.68
N ASP A 123 7.28 -16.88 -12.00
CA ASP A 123 7.40 -17.91 -13.05
C ASP A 123 8.85 -18.38 -13.19
N ASP A 124 9.81 -17.49 -12.93
CA ASP A 124 11.24 -17.77 -12.92
C ASP A 124 11.92 -17.09 -11.70
N PRO A 125 11.94 -17.76 -10.54
CA PRO A 125 12.55 -17.21 -9.34
C PRO A 125 14.06 -16.98 -9.41
N ASP A 126 14.75 -17.69 -10.32
CA ASP A 126 16.19 -17.57 -10.53
C ASP A 126 16.52 -16.51 -11.61
N HIS A 127 15.50 -15.82 -12.12
CA HIS A 127 15.65 -14.78 -13.13
C HIS A 127 16.56 -13.65 -12.64
N HIS A 128 17.60 -13.38 -13.41
CA HIS A 128 18.55 -12.31 -13.10
C HIS A 128 19.08 -11.68 -14.38
N HIS A 129 19.60 -10.50 -14.26
CA HIS A 129 20.31 -9.78 -15.33
C HIS A 129 21.72 -9.45 -14.87
N ASP A 130 22.68 -9.67 -15.75
CA ASP A 130 24.07 -9.22 -15.54
C ASP A 130 24.24 -7.72 -15.82
N ALA A 131 23.17 -6.94 -15.61
CA ALA A 131 23.18 -5.52 -15.88
C ALA A 131 24.06 -4.78 -14.87
N VAL A 132 25.14 -4.23 -15.34
CA VAL A 132 25.96 -3.30 -14.56
C VAL A 132 25.39 -1.91 -14.70
N ASP A 133 25.02 -1.29 -13.58
CA ASP A 133 24.64 0.13 -13.56
C ASP A 133 25.74 0.94 -14.28
N ILE A 134 25.35 1.69 -15.30
CA ILE A 134 26.28 2.49 -16.12
C ILE A 134 27.16 3.44 -15.26
N ARG A 135 26.67 3.86 -14.09
CA ARG A 135 27.42 4.68 -13.14
C ARG A 135 28.60 3.95 -12.51
N TRP A 136 28.54 2.63 -12.44
CA TRP A 136 29.57 1.75 -11.85
C TRP A 136 30.38 1.01 -12.91
N ALA A 137 30.08 1.18 -14.20
CA ALA A 137 30.76 0.51 -15.31
C ALA A 137 32.29 0.75 -15.29
N ALA A 138 32.73 1.92 -14.83
CA ALA A 138 34.17 2.24 -14.71
C ALA A 138 34.88 1.40 -13.62
N LEU A 139 34.15 0.88 -12.62
CA LEU A 139 34.73 0.06 -11.54
C LEU A 139 34.92 -1.41 -11.95
N GLN A 140 34.27 -1.88 -13.00
CA GLN A 140 34.48 -3.24 -13.53
C GLN A 140 35.93 -3.49 -13.96
N GLY A 141 36.56 -2.49 -14.58
CA GLY A 141 37.98 -2.57 -14.95
C GLY A 141 38.92 -2.69 -13.73
N LEU A 142 38.50 -2.16 -12.57
CA LEU A 142 39.29 -2.24 -11.35
C LEU A 142 39.15 -3.63 -10.69
N ALA A 143 37.95 -4.23 -10.72
CA ALA A 143 37.71 -5.57 -10.19
C ALA A 143 38.55 -6.63 -10.91
N GLY A 144 38.63 -6.58 -12.25
CA GLY A 144 39.50 -7.46 -13.03
C GLY A 144 40.98 -7.32 -12.70
N SER A 145 41.43 -6.11 -12.34
CA SER A 145 42.84 -5.88 -11.95
C SER A 145 43.19 -6.44 -10.57
N LEU A 146 42.22 -6.62 -9.70
CA LEU A 146 42.42 -7.20 -8.34
C LEU A 146 42.50 -8.73 -8.43
N GLU A 147 41.80 -9.38 -9.35
CA GLU A 147 41.82 -10.84 -9.52
C GLU A 147 43.14 -11.31 -10.17
N ASP A 148 43.74 -10.48 -11.04
CA ASP A 148 45.04 -10.78 -11.67
C ASP A 148 46.22 -10.57 -10.69
N GLY A 149 46.07 -9.72 -9.67
CA GLY A 149 47.11 -9.47 -8.66
C GLY A 149 47.31 -10.58 -7.62
N GLU A 150 46.32 -11.43 -7.40
CA GLU A 150 46.42 -12.54 -6.44
C GLU A 150 47.08 -13.80 -6.97
N LYS A 151 47.26 -13.89 -8.28
CA LYS A 151 47.92 -15.07 -8.93
C LYS A 151 49.43 -15.01 -8.97
N ASP A 152 50.04 -13.85 -8.81
CA ASP A 152 51.49 -13.71 -8.89
C ASP A 152 52.26 -13.89 -7.54
N GLU A 153 51.56 -13.92 -6.40
CA GLU A 153 52.26 -14.07 -5.10
C GLU A 153 52.37 -15.52 -4.58
N MET A 154 51.85 -16.53 -5.28
CA MET A 154 51.96 -17.93 -4.86
C MET A 154 53.06 -18.75 -5.50
N SER A 155 53.99 -18.14 -6.25
CA SER A 155 55.15 -18.83 -6.84
C SER A 155 56.54 -18.36 -6.33
N GLY A 156 56.61 -17.82 -5.12
CA GLY A 156 57.84 -17.47 -4.41
C GLY A 156 58.36 -18.63 -3.55
N GLU A 157 59.30 -19.34 -4.12
CA GLU A 157 60.24 -20.34 -3.58
C GLU A 157 60.69 -20.14 -2.17
N ALA A 158 60.59 -21.18 -1.34
CA ALA A 158 61.09 -21.24 0.03
C ALA A 158 62.62 -21.21 0.07
N PRO A 159 63.28 -20.35 0.82
CA PRO A 159 64.74 -20.50 1.10
C PRO A 159 64.98 -21.54 2.19
N ARG A 160 65.86 -22.47 1.79
CA ARG A 160 66.41 -23.56 2.60
C ARG A 160 67.27 -23.05 3.74
N SER A 161 67.10 -23.70 4.88
CA SER A 161 68.10 -24.08 5.89
C SER A 161 69.23 -23.14 6.26
N ALA A 162 69.31 -22.82 7.53
CA ALA A 162 70.54 -22.52 8.21
C ALA A 162 70.69 -23.34 9.51
N PRO A 163 71.93 -23.69 9.89
CA PRO A 163 72.23 -24.86 10.70
C PRO A 163 72.19 -24.60 12.20
N ALA A 164 72.10 -25.70 12.92
CA ALA A 164 72.26 -25.81 14.35
C ALA A 164 73.58 -25.17 14.86
N ASN A 165 73.48 -24.40 15.95
CA ASN A 165 74.62 -24.17 16.80
C ASN A 165 74.27 -24.56 18.26
N GLU A 166 74.90 -25.65 18.58
CA GLU A 166 75.08 -26.23 19.88
C GLU A 166 76.15 -25.41 20.67
N LYS A 167 75.90 -25.12 21.90
CA LYS A 167 76.86 -25.06 23.02
C LYS A 167 76.27 -24.37 24.25
N GLN A 168 75.99 -25.16 25.25
CA GLN A 168 76.82 -25.42 26.47
C GLN A 168 76.67 -24.36 27.59
N GLU A 169 76.16 -24.93 28.66
CA GLU A 169 76.60 -24.85 30.05
C GLU A 169 76.95 -23.50 30.67
N LYS A 170 76.23 -23.08 31.71
CA LYS A 170 76.66 -23.26 33.15
C LYS A 170 75.48 -22.85 34.04
#